data_5446d816c5a22c2ac5a19d61cf43d424
#
_entry.id   5446d816c5a22c2ac5a19d61cf43d424
#
_cell.length_a   1.000
_cell.length_b   1.000
_cell.length_c   1.000
_cell.angle_alpha   90.00
_cell.angle_beta   90.00
_cell.angle_gamma   90.00
#
_symmetry.space_group_name_H-M   'P 1'
#
loop_
_entity.id
_entity.type
_entity.pdbx_description
1 polymer ?
#
loop_
_entity_poly.entity_id
_entity_poly.type
_entity_poly.pdbx_seq_one_letter_code
_entity_poly.pdbx_strand_id
1 'polypeptide(L)'
;DLRMSRGLGDVYKRQLDKLKNTAKSMIRQRTIFKAKSDLYYISDIRTVFTGKVATLSRTFGFVTNLSTGEDCFVSGGKLKGAVPGDTVIAREIAAKTEQRSATAEVLAVLDVSEELFGGVIVKEGMMLKVLPDSLGCPPLTILKVKEQIKEGDKVLFSIRKRGEHHSEHIVDIVRVLGSSEYAKSATEAYLIQNNIPVDFSEEALNQAKQYVNAVIDEKQTAKRLDLRDLPIFTIDGADTKDIDDAISIERTEGGYKLGVHIADVSHYVTEGSPLDNDAFERGTSVYIADKVIPMLPKELSNGICSLNPGVDRLAFSCLMEISDKGTVKKYKFAKTVIRSRVQGVYSEVNSILDGTANAQIKRKYKDVIDCIPVMNELAQILIKKRKDRGAPDIKSSESKVICDENGICIDIKPRIQGVSEGIIEEFMLMANNSAAKVGMKKEIPFVYRVHELSLIHISEPTRHAQIS
;
A
#
# COMPACT_ATOMS: atom_id res chain seq x y z
N ASP A 1 52.35 39.70 -35.53
CA ASP A 1 51.40 38.61 -35.87
C ASP A 1 50.85 37.84 -34.66
N LEU A 2 51.30 38.13 -33.50
CA LEU A 2 50.68 37.61 -32.24
C LEU A 2 49.30 38.24 -31.94
N ARG A 3 48.96 39.36 -32.57
CA ARG A 3 47.62 40.00 -32.41
C ARG A 3 46.53 39.31 -33.24
N MET A 4 46.86 38.74 -34.39
CA MET A 4 45.91 37.98 -35.22
C MET A 4 45.53 36.64 -34.63
N SER A 5 46.51 35.95 -33.97
CA SER A 5 46.22 34.66 -33.35
C SER A 5 45.31 34.76 -32.11
N ARG A 6 45.39 35.89 -31.36
CA ARG A 6 44.48 36.16 -30.24
C ARG A 6 43.03 36.42 -30.71
N GLY A 7 42.88 37.14 -31.85
CA GLY A 7 41.54 37.41 -32.40
C GLY A 7 40.82 36.14 -32.90
N LEU A 8 41.53 35.21 -33.51
CA LEU A 8 40.98 33.93 -33.96
C LEU A 8 40.61 33.04 -32.77
N GLY A 9 41.43 33.01 -31.69
CA GLY A 9 41.10 32.29 -30.48
C GLY A 9 39.84 32.79 -29.80
N ASP A 10 39.61 34.10 -29.77
CA ASP A 10 38.41 34.71 -29.19
C ASP A 10 37.14 34.46 -30.03
N VAL A 11 37.28 34.45 -31.37
CA VAL A 11 36.16 34.10 -32.29
C VAL A 11 35.80 32.65 -32.14
N TYR A 12 36.75 31.72 -32.05
CA TYR A 12 36.48 30.31 -31.81
C TYR A 12 35.83 30.08 -30.44
N LYS A 13 36.29 30.78 -29.40
CA LYS A 13 35.72 30.68 -28.06
C LYS A 13 34.29 31.17 -28.03
N ARG A 14 33.98 32.30 -28.65
CA ARG A 14 32.61 32.84 -28.79
C ARG A 14 31.69 31.90 -29.58
N GLN A 15 32.20 31.32 -30.67
CA GLN A 15 31.43 30.32 -31.44
C GLN A 15 31.15 29.05 -30.64
N LEU A 16 32.12 28.54 -29.88
CA LEU A 16 31.99 27.39 -29.01
C LEU A 16 30.98 27.66 -27.89
N ASP A 17 31.02 28.84 -27.28
CA ASP A 17 30.06 29.23 -26.24
C ASP A 17 28.64 29.39 -26.78
N LYS A 18 28.52 29.95 -28.01
CA LYS A 18 27.23 30.02 -28.70
C LYS A 18 26.67 28.63 -28.99
N LEU A 19 27.49 27.71 -29.45
CA LEU A 19 27.13 26.31 -29.72
C LEU A 19 26.71 25.58 -28.45
N LYS A 20 27.45 25.75 -27.35
CA LYS A 20 27.11 25.21 -26.04
C LYS A 20 25.79 25.77 -25.51
N ASN A 21 25.53 27.06 -25.67
CA ASN A 21 24.30 27.71 -25.25
C ASN A 21 23.09 27.25 -26.09
N THR A 22 23.32 27.10 -27.41
CA THR A 22 22.26 26.54 -28.31
C THR A 22 21.96 25.10 -27.92
N ALA A 23 22.97 24.26 -27.70
CA ALA A 23 22.79 22.88 -27.26
C ALA A 23 22.03 22.82 -25.92
N LYS A 24 22.38 23.67 -24.94
CA LYS A 24 21.62 23.78 -23.68
C LYS A 24 20.17 24.16 -23.88
N SER A 25 19.89 25.10 -24.80
CA SER A 25 18.51 25.50 -25.16
C SER A 25 17.75 24.35 -25.79
N MET A 26 18.37 23.62 -26.72
CA MET A 26 17.78 22.48 -27.40
C MET A 26 17.54 21.30 -26.42
N ILE A 27 18.41 21.11 -25.41
CA ILE A 27 18.19 20.15 -24.32
C ILE A 27 16.96 20.55 -23.50
N ARG A 28 16.84 21.85 -23.12
CA ARG A 28 15.67 22.34 -22.38
C ARG A 28 14.38 22.19 -23.17
N GLN A 29 14.45 22.35 -24.49
CA GLN A 29 13.32 22.15 -25.42
C GLN A 29 13.07 20.67 -25.77
N ARG A 30 13.87 19.76 -25.19
CA ARG A 30 13.79 18.31 -25.45
C ARG A 30 13.98 17.89 -26.92
N THR A 31 14.62 18.74 -27.72
CA THR A 31 14.92 18.46 -29.12
C THR A 31 16.16 17.60 -29.30
N ILE A 32 17.14 17.74 -28.38
CA ILE A 32 18.31 16.88 -28.26
C ILE A 32 18.54 16.54 -26.80
N PHE A 33 19.26 15.48 -26.54
CA PHE A 33 19.73 15.13 -25.19
C PHE A 33 21.20 14.70 -25.21
N LYS A 34 21.88 14.92 -24.09
CA LYS A 34 23.28 14.61 -23.90
C LYS A 34 23.39 13.33 -23.07
N ALA A 35 24.03 12.29 -23.60
CA ALA A 35 24.37 11.09 -22.84
C ALA A 35 25.62 11.30 -21.98
N LYS A 36 25.88 10.40 -21.02
CA LYS A 36 27.09 10.40 -20.19
C LYS A 36 28.40 10.36 -20.97
N SER A 37 28.36 9.87 -22.21
CA SER A 37 29.49 9.81 -23.16
C SER A 37 29.80 11.11 -23.88
N ASP A 38 29.23 12.26 -23.47
CA ASP A 38 29.28 13.54 -24.17
C ASP A 38 28.73 13.53 -25.60
N LEU A 39 28.03 12.45 -25.99
CA LEU A 39 27.32 12.35 -27.26
C LEU A 39 25.93 13.03 -27.17
N TYR A 40 25.58 13.68 -28.26
CA TYR A 40 24.23 14.29 -28.39
C TYR A 40 23.38 13.45 -29.34
N TYR A 41 22.14 13.20 -28.95
CA TYR A 41 21.16 12.46 -29.73
C TYR A 41 20.01 13.38 -30.11
N ILE A 42 19.53 13.25 -31.35
CA ILE A 42 18.30 13.92 -31.80
C ILE A 42 17.14 13.04 -31.35
N SER A 43 16.13 13.63 -30.70
CA SER A 43 14.90 12.91 -30.39
C SER A 43 14.10 12.73 -31.68
N ASP A 44 13.93 11.49 -32.12
CA ASP A 44 12.83 11.19 -33.01
C ASP A 44 11.54 11.32 -32.18
N ILE A 45 10.83 12.41 -32.41
CA ILE A 45 9.74 12.91 -31.53
C ILE A 45 8.62 11.88 -31.35
N ARG A 46 8.56 10.84 -32.16
CA ARG A 46 7.48 9.85 -32.14
C ARG A 46 7.73 8.67 -31.20
N THR A 47 8.98 8.32 -30.93
CA THR A 47 9.33 7.11 -30.18
C THR A 47 10.13 7.37 -28.91
N VAL A 48 10.65 8.60 -28.70
CA VAL A 48 11.46 8.96 -27.55
C VAL A 48 10.61 9.69 -26.51
N PHE A 49 10.67 9.25 -25.27
CA PHE A 49 9.93 9.85 -24.18
C PHE A 49 10.79 10.02 -22.93
N THR A 50 10.37 10.93 -22.05
CA THR A 50 10.92 11.04 -20.69
C THR A 50 10.13 10.09 -19.79
N GLY A 51 10.84 9.25 -19.07
CA GLY A 51 10.24 8.30 -18.14
C GLY A 51 10.93 8.30 -16.78
N LYS A 52 10.26 7.74 -15.79
CA LYS A 52 10.83 7.45 -14.47
C LYS A 52 11.01 5.94 -14.33
N VAL A 53 12.18 5.50 -13.88
CA VAL A 53 12.39 4.07 -13.58
C VAL A 53 11.55 3.72 -12.35
N ALA A 54 10.53 2.86 -12.54
CA ALA A 54 9.59 2.49 -11.50
C ALA A 54 10.10 1.30 -10.68
N THR A 55 10.45 0.22 -11.36
CA THR A 55 10.89 -1.03 -10.71
C THR A 55 12.05 -1.65 -11.45
N LEU A 56 12.82 -2.44 -10.72
CA LEU A 56 13.95 -3.18 -11.23
C LEU A 56 13.91 -4.63 -10.75
N SER A 57 14.16 -5.55 -11.66
CA SER A 57 14.33 -6.97 -11.39
C SER A 57 15.73 -7.40 -11.88
N ARG A 58 16.07 -8.66 -11.64
CA ARG A 58 17.39 -9.22 -12.01
C ARG A 58 17.68 -9.09 -13.51
N THR A 59 16.69 -9.21 -14.36
CA THR A 59 16.85 -9.29 -15.83
C THR A 59 16.13 -8.20 -16.59
N PHE A 60 15.29 -7.39 -15.94
CA PHE A 60 14.50 -6.33 -16.56
C PHE A 60 14.09 -5.26 -15.57
N GLY A 61 13.54 -4.17 -16.06
CA GLY A 61 12.88 -3.14 -15.26
C GLY A 61 11.71 -2.54 -16.01
N PHE A 62 10.97 -1.67 -15.33
CA PHE A 62 9.90 -0.89 -15.92
C PHE A 62 10.22 0.60 -15.85
N VAL A 63 9.92 1.30 -16.94
CA VAL A 63 10.02 2.75 -17.04
C VAL A 63 8.64 3.31 -17.32
N THR A 64 8.11 4.08 -16.37
CA THR A 64 6.83 4.77 -16.54
C THR A 64 7.03 6.00 -17.43
N ASN A 65 6.31 6.07 -18.53
CA ASN A 65 6.28 7.23 -19.41
C ASN A 65 5.56 8.40 -18.71
N LEU A 66 6.26 9.49 -18.45
CA LEU A 66 5.72 10.63 -17.71
C LEU A 66 4.60 11.40 -18.47
N SER A 67 4.47 11.18 -19.78
CA SER A 67 3.44 11.83 -20.58
C SER A 67 2.13 11.04 -20.65
N THR A 68 2.22 9.70 -20.64
CA THR A 68 1.05 8.81 -20.75
C THR A 68 0.68 8.09 -19.44
N GLY A 69 1.61 8.03 -18.48
CA GLY A 69 1.47 7.25 -17.26
C GLY A 69 1.60 5.72 -17.48
N GLU A 70 1.94 5.27 -18.69
CA GLU A 70 2.05 3.85 -19.00
C GLU A 70 3.46 3.31 -18.73
N ASP A 71 3.52 2.06 -18.26
CA ASP A 71 4.78 1.37 -18.01
C ASP A 71 5.30 0.67 -19.26
N CYS A 72 6.58 0.91 -19.56
CA CYS A 72 7.30 0.26 -20.62
C CYS A 72 8.29 -0.75 -20.05
N PHE A 73 8.27 -1.97 -20.58
CA PHE A 73 9.25 -3.02 -20.25
C PHE A 73 10.63 -2.65 -20.83
N VAL A 74 11.67 -2.78 -20.02
CA VAL A 74 13.07 -2.55 -20.42
C VAL A 74 13.92 -3.74 -19.98
N SER A 75 14.57 -4.41 -20.93
CA SER A 75 15.52 -5.49 -20.64
C SER A 75 16.71 -4.96 -19.84
N GLY A 76 17.26 -5.74 -18.89
CA GLY A 76 18.32 -5.32 -17.98
C GLY A 76 19.55 -4.70 -18.66
N GLY A 77 20.02 -5.30 -19.78
CA GLY A 77 21.14 -4.73 -20.56
C GLY A 77 20.82 -3.39 -21.26
N LYS A 78 19.53 -3.03 -21.38
CA LYS A 78 19.08 -1.78 -21.99
C LYS A 78 18.72 -0.70 -20.96
N LEU A 79 18.86 -0.98 -19.69
CA LEU A 79 18.64 0.01 -18.59
C LEU A 79 19.85 0.96 -18.41
N LYS A 80 21.02 0.60 -18.92
CA LYS A 80 22.25 1.41 -18.81
C LYS A 80 22.58 1.87 -17.38
N GLY A 81 22.40 0.95 -16.42
CA GLY A 81 22.64 1.23 -15.01
C GLY A 81 21.67 2.23 -14.38
N ALA A 82 20.53 2.53 -15.00
CA ALA A 82 19.49 3.31 -14.37
C ALA A 82 18.82 2.47 -13.26
N VAL A 83 18.49 3.13 -12.13
CA VAL A 83 17.88 2.52 -10.95
C VAL A 83 16.53 3.15 -10.65
N PRO A 84 15.70 2.51 -9.82
CA PRO A 84 14.42 3.08 -9.41
C PRO A 84 14.56 4.52 -8.92
N GLY A 85 13.59 5.36 -9.29
CA GLY A 85 13.60 6.79 -8.97
C GLY A 85 14.32 7.66 -10.00
N ASP A 86 15.20 7.12 -10.85
CA ASP A 86 15.88 7.91 -11.90
C ASP A 86 14.91 8.41 -12.95
N THR A 87 15.12 9.66 -13.37
CA THR A 87 14.49 10.19 -14.59
C THR A 87 15.38 9.90 -15.79
N VAL A 88 14.79 9.25 -16.78
CA VAL A 88 15.53 8.79 -17.97
C VAL A 88 14.90 9.29 -19.26
N ILE A 89 15.69 9.38 -20.33
CA ILE A 89 15.18 9.36 -21.68
C ILE A 89 15.19 7.92 -22.17
N ALA A 90 14.04 7.47 -22.62
CA ALA A 90 13.86 6.15 -23.17
C ALA A 90 13.29 6.22 -24.59
N ARG A 91 13.57 5.21 -25.37
CA ARG A 91 13.05 5.03 -26.73
C ARG A 91 12.18 3.78 -26.76
N GLU A 92 10.95 3.94 -27.22
CA GLU A 92 10.08 2.79 -27.50
C GLU A 92 10.62 1.99 -28.69
N ILE A 93 10.77 0.68 -28.49
CA ILE A 93 11.26 -0.26 -29.51
C ILE A 93 10.07 -0.98 -30.14
N ALA A 94 9.09 -1.35 -29.30
CA ALA A 94 7.88 -2.02 -29.73
C ALA A 94 6.68 -1.45 -28.96
N ALA A 95 5.61 -1.15 -29.70
CA ALA A 95 4.38 -0.63 -29.13
C ALA A 95 3.66 -1.66 -28.26
N LYS A 96 2.84 -1.17 -27.35
CA LYS A 96 1.94 -1.96 -26.52
C LYS A 96 0.97 -2.74 -27.42
N THR A 97 0.74 -3.99 -27.08
CA THR A 97 -0.30 -4.84 -27.67
C THR A 97 -1.27 -5.29 -26.59
N GLU A 98 -2.40 -5.90 -26.96
CA GLU A 98 -3.35 -6.43 -25.98
C GLU A 98 -2.74 -7.46 -25.01
N GLN A 99 -1.63 -8.10 -25.40
CA GLN A 99 -0.98 -9.17 -24.64
C GLN A 99 0.36 -8.78 -24.02
N ARG A 100 0.94 -7.61 -24.35
CA ARG A 100 2.28 -7.21 -23.90
C ARG A 100 2.38 -5.69 -23.70
N SER A 101 3.02 -5.29 -22.61
CA SER A 101 3.43 -3.89 -22.41
C SER A 101 4.36 -3.42 -23.53
N ALA A 102 4.37 -2.11 -23.78
CA ALA A 102 5.35 -1.51 -24.67
C ALA A 102 6.77 -1.86 -24.20
N THR A 103 7.68 -2.05 -25.16
CA THR A 103 9.08 -2.33 -24.87
C THR A 103 9.94 -1.12 -25.20
N ALA A 104 10.86 -0.76 -24.30
CA ALA A 104 11.71 0.40 -24.48
C ALA A 104 13.19 0.10 -24.16
N GLU A 105 14.06 1.04 -24.50
CA GLU A 105 15.47 1.08 -24.07
C GLU A 105 15.79 2.45 -23.48
N VAL A 106 16.58 2.48 -22.43
CA VAL A 106 17.09 3.72 -21.83
C VAL A 106 18.23 4.24 -22.71
N LEU A 107 18.10 5.48 -23.15
CA LEU A 107 19.14 6.17 -23.94
C LEU A 107 20.12 6.94 -23.04
N ALA A 108 19.57 7.62 -22.02
CA ALA A 108 20.36 8.37 -21.05
C ALA A 108 19.60 8.55 -19.73
N VAL A 109 20.32 8.65 -18.63
CA VAL A 109 19.82 9.13 -17.34
C VAL A 109 19.91 10.65 -17.34
N LEU A 110 18.76 11.32 -17.17
CA LEU A 110 18.67 12.79 -17.11
C LEU A 110 18.92 13.30 -15.70
N ASP A 111 18.19 12.70 -14.76
CA ASP A 111 18.26 13.07 -13.36
C ASP A 111 18.43 11.80 -12.51
N VAL A 112 19.35 11.90 -11.57
CA VAL A 112 19.80 10.80 -10.73
C VAL A 112 18.99 10.85 -9.43
N SER A 113 18.30 9.80 -9.11
CA SER A 113 17.64 9.67 -7.82
C SER A 113 18.64 9.74 -6.67
N GLU A 114 18.30 10.51 -5.64
CA GLU A 114 19.02 10.57 -4.37
C GLU A 114 18.48 9.54 -3.36
N GLU A 115 17.64 8.62 -3.81
CA GLU A 115 17.03 7.58 -2.97
C GLU A 115 18.11 6.70 -2.32
N LEU A 116 17.83 6.30 -1.08
CA LEU A 116 18.64 5.33 -0.36
C LEU A 116 18.13 3.91 -0.68
N PHE A 117 19.08 3.01 -0.81
CA PHE A 117 18.81 1.59 -1.06
C PHE A 117 19.18 0.76 0.16
N GLY A 118 18.39 -0.25 0.45
CA GLY A 118 18.69 -1.24 1.48
C GLY A 118 19.52 -2.39 0.94
N GLY A 119 20.29 -2.97 1.81
CA GLY A 119 21.06 -4.16 1.50
C GLY A 119 21.63 -4.83 2.75
N VAL A 120 22.26 -5.97 2.54
CA VAL A 120 22.92 -6.74 3.59
C VAL A 120 24.41 -6.81 3.29
N ILE A 121 25.25 -6.59 4.31
CA ILE A 121 26.69 -6.76 4.20
C ILE A 121 27.01 -8.25 4.07
N VAL A 122 27.70 -8.59 3.00
CA VAL A 122 28.16 -9.94 2.71
C VAL A 122 29.69 -9.96 2.54
N LYS A 123 30.31 -11.08 2.83
CA LYS A 123 31.74 -11.27 2.64
C LYS A 123 31.99 -12.00 1.32
N GLU A 124 32.81 -11.39 0.46
CA GLU A 124 33.27 -12.00 -0.77
C GLU A 124 34.81 -12.01 -0.80
N GLY A 125 35.38 -13.19 -0.55
CA GLY A 125 36.80 -13.33 -0.29
C GLY A 125 37.25 -12.60 0.99
N MET A 126 38.12 -11.64 0.89
CA MET A 126 38.60 -10.81 2.01
C MET A 126 37.86 -9.47 2.12
N MET A 127 36.97 -9.13 1.21
CA MET A 127 36.28 -7.85 1.17
C MET A 127 34.85 -7.96 1.63
N LEU A 128 34.35 -6.93 2.33
CA LEU A 128 32.96 -6.73 2.60
C LEU A 128 32.33 -5.99 1.42
N LYS A 129 31.18 -6.48 0.98
CA LYS A 129 30.35 -5.90 -0.08
C LYS A 129 28.92 -5.76 0.41
N VAL A 130 28.10 -5.00 -0.27
CA VAL A 130 26.66 -4.92 0.02
C VAL A 130 25.87 -5.68 -1.05
N LEU A 131 25.03 -6.61 -0.62
CA LEU A 131 24.04 -7.29 -1.44
C LEU A 131 22.75 -6.48 -1.39
N PRO A 132 22.34 -5.80 -2.48
CA PRO A 132 21.13 -4.98 -2.50
C PRO A 132 19.85 -5.82 -2.36
N ASP A 133 18.85 -5.27 -1.68
CA ASP A 133 17.52 -5.92 -1.55
C ASP A 133 16.73 -5.91 -2.86
N SER A 134 16.78 -4.78 -3.59
CA SER A 134 15.85 -4.48 -4.68
C SER A 134 16.49 -4.23 -6.05
N LEU A 135 17.82 -4.14 -6.14
CA LEU A 135 18.46 -3.85 -7.43
C LEU A 135 18.67 -5.09 -8.32
N GLY A 136 18.39 -6.28 -7.80
CA GLY A 136 18.51 -7.53 -8.56
C GLY A 136 19.90 -7.85 -9.10
N CYS A 137 20.96 -7.28 -8.52
CA CYS A 137 22.35 -7.42 -8.96
C CYS A 137 23.20 -8.16 -7.90
N PRO A 138 24.39 -8.67 -8.28
CA PRO A 138 25.34 -9.25 -7.33
C PRO A 138 25.86 -8.21 -6.32
N PRO A 139 26.61 -8.65 -5.29
CA PRO A 139 27.13 -7.77 -4.26
C PRO A 139 27.98 -6.61 -4.83
N LEU A 140 27.67 -5.39 -4.39
CA LEU A 140 28.29 -4.16 -4.85
C LEU A 140 29.51 -3.79 -4.02
N THR A 141 30.48 -3.13 -4.67
CA THR A 141 31.71 -2.63 -4.03
C THR A 141 31.41 -1.39 -3.19
N ILE A 142 31.85 -1.42 -1.94
CA ILE A 142 31.71 -0.30 -1.00
C ILE A 142 32.97 0.60 -1.12
N LEU A 143 32.75 1.89 -1.33
CA LEU A 143 33.85 2.88 -1.38
C LEU A 143 34.07 3.53 -0.02
N LYS A 144 33.01 3.93 0.67
CA LYS A 144 33.07 4.66 1.93
C LYS A 144 32.15 4.08 2.96
N VAL A 145 32.61 4.00 4.18
CA VAL A 145 31.85 3.59 5.36
C VAL A 145 32.06 4.62 6.45
N LYS A 146 31.00 5.11 7.06
CA LYS A 146 31.07 6.06 8.19
C LYS A 146 31.09 5.35 9.54
N GLU A 147 30.53 4.15 9.62
CA GLU A 147 30.36 3.36 10.83
C GLU A 147 31.05 2.00 10.65
N GLN A 148 31.36 1.33 11.76
CA GLN A 148 31.90 -0.03 11.69
C GLN A 148 30.84 -1.00 11.17
N ILE A 149 31.17 -1.77 10.13
CA ILE A 149 30.29 -2.78 9.52
C ILE A 149 30.86 -4.18 9.71
N LYS A 150 29.96 -5.16 9.80
CA LYS A 150 30.28 -6.59 9.82
C LYS A 150 29.36 -7.35 8.88
N GLU A 151 29.77 -8.57 8.54
CA GLU A 151 28.94 -9.49 7.77
C GLU A 151 27.60 -9.71 8.46
N GLY A 152 26.51 -9.71 7.69
CA GLY A 152 25.15 -9.85 8.20
C GLY A 152 24.48 -8.55 8.63
N ASP A 153 25.18 -7.41 8.62
CA ASP A 153 24.54 -6.14 8.95
C ASP A 153 23.58 -5.68 7.84
N LYS A 154 22.40 -5.23 8.24
CA LYS A 154 21.43 -4.50 7.42
C LYS A 154 21.85 -3.04 7.33
N VAL A 155 21.94 -2.53 6.11
CA VAL A 155 22.44 -1.18 5.86
C VAL A 155 21.58 -0.41 4.86
N LEU A 156 21.66 0.91 4.94
CA LEU A 156 21.24 1.81 3.88
C LEU A 156 22.49 2.35 3.16
N PHE A 157 22.43 2.36 1.84
CA PHE A 157 23.52 2.85 1.00
C PHE A 157 23.00 3.77 -0.11
N SER A 158 23.88 4.63 -0.60
CA SER A 158 23.68 5.43 -1.80
C SER A 158 24.66 5.04 -2.90
N ILE A 159 24.27 5.21 -4.15
CA ILE A 159 25.13 4.90 -5.29
C ILE A 159 26.07 6.09 -5.52
N ARG A 160 27.34 5.91 -5.23
CA ARG A 160 28.38 6.92 -5.41
C ARG A 160 28.84 7.05 -6.85
N LYS A 161 29.05 5.92 -7.52
CA LYS A 161 29.46 5.85 -8.92
C LYS A 161 28.60 4.85 -9.66
N ARG A 162 28.02 5.28 -10.75
CA ARG A 162 27.17 4.42 -11.59
C ARG A 162 28.02 3.73 -12.65
N GLY A 163 27.77 2.42 -12.83
CA GLY A 163 28.26 1.64 -13.95
C GLY A 163 27.25 1.61 -15.09
N GLU A 164 27.62 1.04 -16.23
CA GLU A 164 26.68 0.74 -17.33
C GLU A 164 25.77 -0.46 -16.98
N HIS A 165 26.29 -1.37 -16.17
CA HIS A 165 25.51 -2.47 -15.59
C HIS A 165 25.32 -2.27 -14.09
N HIS A 166 24.23 -2.77 -13.53
CA HIS A 166 23.94 -2.61 -12.10
C HIS A 166 25.01 -3.24 -11.19
N SER A 167 25.67 -4.31 -11.63
CA SER A 167 26.78 -4.96 -10.93
C SER A 167 28.05 -4.11 -10.81
N GLU A 168 28.16 -3.05 -11.58
CA GLU A 168 29.34 -2.16 -11.63
C GLU A 168 29.16 -0.92 -10.76
N HIS A 169 28.04 -0.79 -10.08
CA HIS A 169 27.84 0.33 -9.17
C HIS A 169 28.80 0.27 -7.99
N ILE A 170 29.29 1.45 -7.58
CA ILE A 170 30.08 1.63 -6.37
C ILE A 170 29.26 2.47 -5.41
N VAL A 171 29.21 2.05 -4.15
CA VAL A 171 28.29 2.60 -3.16
C VAL A 171 29.00 3.13 -1.93
N ASP A 172 28.34 4.05 -1.25
CA ASP A 172 28.72 4.52 0.09
C ASP A 172 27.67 4.04 1.10
N ILE A 173 28.11 3.45 2.21
CA ILE A 173 27.21 3.10 3.32
C ILE A 173 26.86 4.39 4.06
N VAL A 174 25.56 4.67 4.14
CA VAL A 174 25.02 5.88 4.77
C VAL A 174 24.68 5.60 6.24
N ARG A 175 24.09 4.44 6.52
CA ARG A 175 23.64 4.06 7.87
C ARG A 175 23.66 2.55 8.07
N VAL A 176 24.02 2.11 9.27
CA VAL A 176 23.91 0.72 9.73
C VAL A 176 22.68 0.60 10.61
N LEU A 177 21.80 -0.37 10.30
CA LEU A 177 20.52 -0.59 10.99
C LEU A 177 20.57 -1.75 12.00
N GLY A 178 21.70 -2.47 12.06
CA GLY A 178 21.88 -3.65 12.90
C GLY A 178 21.86 -4.96 12.11
N SER A 179 21.73 -6.09 12.79
CA SER A 179 21.75 -7.39 12.11
C SER A 179 20.53 -7.57 11.20
N SER A 180 20.73 -8.15 10.03
CA SER A 180 19.67 -8.50 9.07
C SER A 180 18.74 -9.62 9.57
N GLU A 181 19.12 -10.34 10.62
CA GLU A 181 18.28 -11.36 11.26
C GLU A 181 17.11 -10.74 12.04
N TYR A 182 17.23 -9.48 12.45
CA TYR A 182 16.16 -8.80 13.18
C TYR A 182 15.12 -8.20 12.21
N ALA A 183 13.86 -8.54 12.37
CA ALA A 183 12.74 -7.98 11.63
C ALA A 183 12.73 -6.43 11.72
N LYS A 184 13.10 -5.87 12.87
CA LYS A 184 13.21 -4.43 13.08
C LYS A 184 14.17 -3.75 12.09
N SER A 185 15.32 -4.35 11.81
CA SER A 185 16.31 -3.78 10.88
C SER A 185 15.78 -3.76 9.43
N ALA A 186 15.10 -4.83 9.02
CA ALA A 186 14.47 -4.93 7.71
C ALA A 186 13.31 -3.93 7.59
N THR A 187 12.48 -3.82 8.62
CA THR A 187 11.37 -2.88 8.72
C THR A 187 11.85 -1.43 8.60
N GLU A 188 12.88 -1.04 9.36
CA GLU A 188 13.43 0.32 9.34
C GLU A 188 13.99 0.66 7.94
N ALA A 189 14.71 -0.27 7.32
CA ALA A 189 15.18 -0.10 5.95
C ALA A 189 14.02 0.16 4.97
N TYR A 190 12.96 -0.65 5.05
CA TYR A 190 11.79 -0.53 4.19
C TYR A 190 11.08 0.82 4.36
N LEU A 191 10.87 1.26 5.60
CA LEU A 191 10.21 2.53 5.90
C LEU A 191 10.98 3.72 5.32
N ILE A 192 12.31 3.75 5.51
CA ILE A 192 13.16 4.83 5.00
C ILE A 192 13.21 4.83 3.47
N GLN A 193 13.37 3.66 2.84
CA GLN A 193 13.43 3.53 1.37
C GLN A 193 12.14 3.98 0.68
N ASN A 194 11.00 3.75 1.32
CA ASN A 194 9.71 4.12 0.76
C ASN A 194 9.19 5.47 1.26
N ASN A 195 10.02 6.24 1.98
CA ASN A 195 9.67 7.54 2.55
C ASN A 195 8.36 7.49 3.38
N ILE A 196 8.15 6.39 4.11
CA ILE A 196 6.95 6.22 4.94
C ILE A 196 7.11 7.05 6.21
N PRO A 197 6.25 8.06 6.45
CA PRO A 197 6.33 8.88 7.64
C PRO A 197 5.96 8.06 8.88
N VAL A 198 6.90 7.92 9.82
CA VAL A 198 6.69 7.14 11.05
C VAL A 198 6.10 8.02 12.14
N ASP A 199 6.62 9.22 12.31
CA ASP A 199 6.22 10.17 13.34
C ASP A 199 5.10 11.08 12.86
N PHE A 200 4.22 11.48 13.78
CA PHE A 200 3.19 12.49 13.54
C PHE A 200 3.74 13.89 13.80
N SER A 201 3.15 14.90 13.17
CA SER A 201 3.43 16.31 13.49
C SER A 201 3.05 16.63 14.93
N GLU A 202 3.74 17.63 15.53
CA GLU A 202 3.40 18.08 16.88
C GLU A 202 1.97 18.63 16.96
N GLU A 203 1.52 19.30 15.91
CA GLU A 203 0.19 19.86 15.79
C GLU A 203 -0.88 18.75 15.79
N ALA A 204 -0.68 17.68 15.02
CA ALA A 204 -1.58 16.53 15.00
C ALA A 204 -1.62 15.81 16.34
N LEU A 205 -0.46 15.60 16.98
CA LEU A 205 -0.39 15.02 18.32
C LEU A 205 -1.07 15.89 19.37
N ASN A 206 -0.92 17.21 19.31
CA ASN A 206 -1.59 18.12 20.23
C ASN A 206 -3.11 18.12 20.03
N GLN A 207 -3.58 18.03 18.79
CA GLN A 207 -5.01 17.85 18.51
C GLN A 207 -5.51 16.50 19.03
N ALA A 208 -4.76 15.41 18.82
CA ALA A 208 -5.12 14.06 19.28
C ALA A 208 -5.28 13.97 20.80
N LYS A 209 -4.44 14.69 21.58
CA LYS A 209 -4.52 14.71 23.04
C LYS A 209 -5.89 15.16 23.57
N GLN A 210 -6.66 15.93 22.80
CA GLN A 210 -8.00 16.37 23.19
C GLN A 210 -9.00 15.20 23.27
N TYR A 211 -8.69 14.10 22.59
CA TYR A 211 -9.54 12.91 22.53
C TYR A 211 -9.14 11.82 23.55
N VAL A 212 -8.04 12.02 24.27
CA VAL A 212 -7.66 11.13 25.38
C VAL A 212 -8.73 11.21 26.47
N ASN A 213 -9.37 10.10 26.78
CA ASN A 213 -10.48 10.03 27.73
C ASN A 213 -11.73 10.86 27.36
N ALA A 214 -11.86 11.29 26.12
CA ALA A 214 -13.06 11.98 25.67
C ALA A 214 -14.29 11.07 25.78
N VAL A 215 -15.35 11.61 26.36
CA VAL A 215 -16.65 10.95 26.48
C VAL A 215 -17.61 11.61 25.51
N ILE A 216 -18.38 10.78 24.81
CA ILE A 216 -19.41 11.26 23.89
C ILE A 216 -20.52 11.89 24.69
N ASP A 217 -20.78 13.18 24.49
CA ASP A 217 -21.79 13.95 25.20
C ASP A 217 -23.17 13.90 24.54
N GLU A 218 -24.19 14.38 25.25
CA GLU A 218 -25.57 14.40 24.75
C GLU A 218 -25.73 15.29 23.50
N LYS A 219 -24.91 16.34 23.34
CA LYS A 219 -24.98 17.20 22.14
C LYS A 219 -24.51 16.48 20.88
N GLN A 220 -23.51 15.61 21.02
CA GLN A 220 -22.99 14.80 19.93
C GLN A 220 -23.99 13.72 19.53
N THR A 221 -24.75 13.18 20.46
CA THR A 221 -25.75 12.10 20.22
C THR A 221 -27.11 12.63 19.77
N ALA A 222 -27.52 13.85 20.19
CA ALA A 222 -28.85 14.41 19.99
C ALA A 222 -29.35 14.42 18.53
N LYS A 223 -28.45 14.49 17.54
CA LYS A 223 -28.77 14.50 16.10
C LYS A 223 -28.48 13.15 15.41
N ARG A 224 -28.21 12.12 16.20
CA ARG A 224 -27.86 10.79 15.70
C ARG A 224 -28.96 9.78 16.00
N LEU A 225 -29.07 8.77 15.16
CA LEU A 225 -29.96 7.66 15.45
C LEU A 225 -29.34 6.80 16.55
N ASP A 226 -30.08 6.61 17.64
CA ASP A 226 -29.63 5.79 18.77
C ASP A 226 -29.85 4.29 18.45
N LEU A 227 -28.77 3.54 18.43
CA LEU A 227 -28.75 2.10 18.19
C LEU A 227 -28.08 1.33 19.34
N ARG A 228 -27.91 1.95 20.51
CA ARG A 228 -27.22 1.37 21.66
C ARG A 228 -27.88 0.11 22.21
N ASP A 229 -29.18 -0.05 21.98
CA ASP A 229 -29.96 -1.21 22.45
C ASP A 229 -29.82 -2.42 21.54
N LEU A 230 -29.37 -2.25 20.29
CA LEU A 230 -29.18 -3.37 19.37
C LEU A 230 -28.02 -4.29 19.82
N PRO A 231 -28.07 -5.58 19.50
CA PRO A 231 -27.00 -6.53 19.75
C PRO A 231 -25.86 -6.34 18.73
N ILE A 232 -25.18 -5.20 18.84
CA ILE A 232 -24.05 -4.82 17.98
C ILE A 232 -22.77 -5.43 18.56
N PHE A 233 -21.91 -5.98 17.72
CA PHE A 233 -20.59 -6.48 18.10
C PHE A 233 -19.61 -6.44 16.94
N THR A 234 -18.33 -6.53 17.26
CA THR A 234 -17.22 -6.53 16.31
C THR A 234 -16.65 -7.94 16.17
N ILE A 235 -15.95 -8.23 15.06
CA ILE A 235 -15.24 -9.50 14.87
C ILE A 235 -13.93 -9.21 14.14
N ASP A 236 -12.80 -9.38 14.87
CA ASP A 236 -11.47 -9.00 14.39
C ASP A 236 -10.41 -10.04 14.76
N GLY A 237 -9.14 -9.73 14.46
CA GLY A 237 -8.01 -10.47 14.98
C GLY A 237 -7.88 -10.30 16.50
N ALA A 238 -7.28 -11.30 17.18
CA ALA A 238 -7.14 -11.27 18.64
C ALA A 238 -6.34 -10.04 19.16
N ASP A 239 -5.40 -9.56 18.37
CA ASP A 239 -4.49 -8.45 18.73
C ASP A 239 -4.94 -7.09 18.18
N THR A 240 -6.08 -7.04 17.45
CA THR A 240 -6.60 -5.82 16.84
C THR A 240 -7.06 -4.83 17.91
N LYS A 241 -6.61 -3.57 17.80
CA LYS A 241 -6.96 -2.47 18.69
C LYS A 241 -7.70 -1.34 17.97
N ASP A 242 -7.49 -1.20 16.68
CA ASP A 242 -8.10 -0.26 15.75
C ASP A 242 -9.33 -0.93 15.10
N ILE A 243 -10.43 -0.96 15.84
CA ILE A 243 -11.65 -1.65 15.43
C ILE A 243 -12.54 -0.67 14.68
N ASP A 244 -12.63 -0.84 13.37
CA ASP A 244 -13.30 0.11 12.47
C ASP A 244 -14.75 -0.25 12.16
N ASP A 245 -15.13 -1.53 12.24
CA ASP A 245 -16.47 -2.01 11.87
C ASP A 245 -17.12 -2.87 12.94
N ALA A 246 -18.45 -2.77 13.00
CA ALA A 246 -19.30 -3.57 13.85
C ALA A 246 -20.56 -3.97 13.09
N ILE A 247 -21.14 -5.08 13.51
CA ILE A 247 -22.31 -5.69 12.84
C ILE A 247 -23.47 -5.85 13.82
N SER A 248 -24.69 -5.66 13.32
CA SER A 248 -25.92 -6.13 13.95
C SER A 248 -26.76 -6.90 12.94
N ILE A 249 -27.40 -7.96 13.37
CA ILE A 249 -28.29 -8.75 12.52
C ILE A 249 -29.53 -9.23 13.28
N GLU A 250 -30.66 -9.24 12.59
CA GLU A 250 -31.91 -9.78 13.07
C GLU A 250 -32.57 -10.62 11.95
N ARG A 251 -33.02 -11.83 12.28
CA ARG A 251 -33.87 -12.63 11.39
C ARG A 251 -35.28 -12.10 11.41
N THR A 252 -35.92 -11.96 10.25
CA THR A 252 -37.31 -11.53 10.10
C THR A 252 -38.08 -12.56 9.28
N GLU A 253 -39.44 -12.51 9.29
CA GLU A 253 -40.29 -13.45 8.53
C GLU A 253 -39.97 -13.46 7.01
N GLY A 254 -39.45 -12.40 6.45
CA GLY A 254 -39.16 -12.28 5.01
C GLY A 254 -37.69 -12.06 4.67
N GLY A 255 -36.75 -12.39 5.56
CA GLY A 255 -35.32 -12.23 5.36
C GLY A 255 -34.57 -11.74 6.58
N TYR A 256 -33.79 -10.66 6.42
CA TYR A 256 -32.85 -10.18 7.44
C TYR A 256 -32.87 -8.66 7.54
N LYS A 257 -32.66 -8.13 8.74
CA LYS A 257 -32.21 -6.76 8.95
C LYS A 257 -30.73 -6.83 9.30
N LEU A 258 -29.88 -6.23 8.47
CA LEU A 258 -28.44 -6.16 8.65
C LEU A 258 -28.03 -4.72 8.87
N GLY A 259 -27.30 -4.45 9.95
CA GLY A 259 -26.62 -3.20 10.21
C GLY A 259 -25.10 -3.39 10.06
N VAL A 260 -24.47 -2.56 9.25
CA VAL A 260 -23.01 -2.41 9.17
C VAL A 260 -22.68 -1.04 9.69
N HIS A 261 -21.90 -0.98 10.76
CA HIS A 261 -21.61 0.23 11.52
C HIS A 261 -20.13 0.52 11.43
N ILE A 262 -19.76 1.64 10.80
CA ILE A 262 -18.36 2.05 10.63
C ILE A 262 -18.05 3.21 11.56
N ALA A 263 -16.89 3.24 12.19
CA ALA A 263 -16.43 4.35 13.01
C ALA A 263 -16.56 5.69 12.26
N ASP A 264 -17.23 6.69 12.85
CA ASP A 264 -17.42 8.01 12.24
C ASP A 264 -16.18 8.89 12.44
N VAL A 265 -15.06 8.47 11.83
CA VAL A 265 -13.75 9.15 11.92
C VAL A 265 -13.84 10.61 11.48
N SER A 266 -14.64 10.90 10.45
CA SER A 266 -14.83 12.25 9.91
C SER A 266 -15.50 13.24 10.90
N HIS A 267 -16.03 12.74 12.02
CA HIS A 267 -16.51 13.58 13.11
C HIS A 267 -15.35 14.22 13.88
N TYR A 268 -14.24 13.53 13.99
CA TYR A 268 -13.06 13.92 14.77
C TYR A 268 -11.97 14.54 13.90
N VAL A 269 -11.76 13.97 12.72
CA VAL A 269 -10.80 14.43 11.71
C VAL A 269 -11.54 15.29 10.70
N THR A 270 -11.46 16.61 10.89
CA THR A 270 -12.14 17.58 10.03
C THR A 270 -11.20 18.10 8.95
N GLU A 271 -11.75 18.41 7.78
CA GLU A 271 -11.00 18.89 6.62
C GLU A 271 -10.09 20.07 6.98
N GLY A 272 -8.82 20.01 6.56
CA GLY A 272 -7.80 21.02 6.81
C GLY A 272 -7.26 21.07 8.23
N SER A 273 -7.70 20.17 9.13
CA SER A 273 -7.13 20.09 10.48
C SER A 273 -5.72 19.46 10.45
N PRO A 274 -4.88 19.68 11.49
CA PRO A 274 -3.58 19.00 11.58
C PRO A 274 -3.67 17.47 11.46
N LEU A 275 -4.69 16.86 12.06
CA LEU A 275 -4.94 15.40 11.90
C LEU A 275 -5.26 15.00 10.47
N ASP A 276 -6.02 15.82 9.75
CA ASP A 276 -6.37 15.59 8.35
C ASP A 276 -5.14 15.71 7.44
N ASN A 277 -4.31 16.73 7.66
CA ASN A 277 -3.09 16.93 6.89
C ASN A 277 -2.12 15.75 7.04
N ASP A 278 -1.86 15.29 8.28
CA ASP A 278 -1.02 14.12 8.53
C ASP A 278 -1.62 12.84 7.91
N ALA A 279 -2.93 12.66 8.04
CA ALA A 279 -3.63 11.52 7.46
C ALA A 279 -3.57 11.53 5.93
N PHE A 280 -3.66 12.70 5.31
CA PHE A 280 -3.56 12.86 3.85
C PHE A 280 -2.16 12.51 3.33
N GLU A 281 -1.10 12.96 4.03
CA GLU A 281 0.28 12.63 3.67
C GLU A 281 0.57 11.13 3.82
N ARG A 282 0.04 10.49 4.87
CA ARG A 282 0.20 9.05 5.12
C ARG A 282 -0.59 8.19 4.13
N GLY A 283 -1.79 8.61 3.79
CA GLY A 283 -2.69 7.95 2.85
C GLY A 283 -3.30 6.63 3.36
N THR A 284 -2.59 5.89 4.22
CA THR A 284 -3.02 4.59 4.77
C THR A 284 -2.26 4.24 6.04
N SER A 285 -2.77 3.29 6.81
CA SER A 285 -1.97 2.59 7.82
C SER A 285 -1.09 1.53 7.16
N VAL A 286 0.15 1.39 7.63
CA VAL A 286 1.11 0.39 7.11
C VAL A 286 1.33 -0.69 8.15
N TYR A 287 0.97 -1.92 7.79
CA TYR A 287 1.10 -3.09 8.65
C TYR A 287 2.37 -3.85 8.29
N ILE A 288 3.29 -3.99 9.26
CA ILE A 288 4.57 -4.68 9.11
C ILE A 288 4.61 -5.83 10.11
N ALA A 289 5.54 -6.76 9.92
CA ALA A 289 5.61 -7.99 10.72
C ALA A 289 5.63 -7.75 12.23
N ASP A 290 6.32 -6.72 12.69
CA ASP A 290 6.58 -6.42 14.10
C ASP A 290 5.84 -5.19 14.63
N LYS A 291 5.24 -4.37 13.75
CA LYS A 291 4.54 -3.14 14.16
C LYS A 291 3.54 -2.62 13.13
N VAL A 292 2.67 -1.74 13.58
CA VAL A 292 1.77 -0.96 12.75
C VAL A 292 2.20 0.50 12.78
N ILE A 293 2.30 1.12 11.60
CA ILE A 293 2.43 2.57 11.42
C ILE A 293 1.03 3.09 11.09
N PRO A 294 0.30 3.63 12.08
CA PRO A 294 -1.10 3.98 11.85
C PRO A 294 -1.24 5.28 11.05
N MET A 295 -2.31 5.38 10.27
CA MET A 295 -2.68 6.60 9.54
C MET A 295 -3.09 7.73 10.49
N LEU A 296 -3.67 7.40 11.63
CA LEU A 296 -4.11 8.33 12.67
C LEU A 296 -3.41 8.03 14.00
N PRO A 297 -3.18 9.04 14.86
CA PRO A 297 -2.66 8.82 16.21
C PRO A 297 -3.50 7.80 17.00
N LYS A 298 -2.84 7.04 17.89
CA LYS A 298 -3.48 5.95 18.67
C LYS A 298 -4.63 6.44 19.55
N GLU A 299 -4.62 7.68 19.96
CA GLU A 299 -5.70 8.33 20.69
C GLU A 299 -7.01 8.31 19.92
N LEU A 300 -6.93 8.35 18.60
CA LEU A 300 -8.07 8.18 17.70
C LEU A 300 -8.25 6.71 17.29
N SER A 301 -7.25 6.12 16.64
CA SER A 301 -7.40 4.81 16.00
C SER A 301 -7.70 3.69 17.00
N ASN A 302 -7.05 3.67 18.17
CA ASN A 302 -7.30 2.67 19.22
C ASN A 302 -8.24 3.20 20.32
N GLY A 303 -8.48 4.52 20.34
CA GLY A 303 -9.23 5.24 21.36
C GLY A 303 -10.66 5.56 20.96
N ILE A 304 -10.92 6.86 20.70
CA ILE A 304 -12.30 7.37 20.52
C ILE A 304 -12.98 6.85 19.26
N CYS A 305 -12.23 6.55 18.18
CA CYS A 305 -12.77 5.99 16.94
C CYS A 305 -12.97 4.48 17.04
N SER A 306 -12.11 3.76 17.77
CA SER A 306 -12.21 2.30 17.88
C SER A 306 -13.53 1.88 18.53
N LEU A 307 -14.26 0.95 17.90
CA LEU A 307 -15.58 0.48 18.34
C LEU A 307 -15.48 -0.50 19.53
N ASN A 308 -14.70 -0.11 20.55
CA ASN A 308 -14.44 -0.87 21.76
C ASN A 308 -15.75 -1.28 22.48
N PRO A 309 -15.82 -2.47 23.10
CA PRO A 309 -17.02 -2.96 23.76
C PRO A 309 -17.38 -2.17 25.04
N GLY A 310 -18.66 -2.09 25.31
CA GLY A 310 -19.20 -1.53 26.56
C GLY A 310 -19.22 0.00 26.63
N VAL A 311 -18.72 0.70 25.62
CA VAL A 311 -18.67 2.18 25.57
C VAL A 311 -19.46 2.73 24.38
N ASP A 312 -19.98 3.95 24.52
CA ASP A 312 -20.66 4.62 23.42
C ASP A 312 -19.64 5.04 22.35
N ARG A 313 -20.02 4.86 21.09
CA ARG A 313 -19.21 5.24 19.94
C ARG A 313 -20.06 5.88 18.85
N LEU A 314 -19.49 6.89 18.18
CA LEU A 314 -20.11 7.50 17.02
C LEU A 314 -19.81 6.65 15.79
N ALA A 315 -20.85 6.31 15.06
CA ALA A 315 -20.71 5.52 13.85
C ALA A 315 -21.48 6.12 12.68
N PHE A 316 -21.08 5.72 11.48
CA PHE A 316 -21.84 5.89 10.25
C PHE A 316 -22.35 4.53 9.82
N SER A 317 -23.66 4.35 9.86
CA SER A 317 -24.26 3.02 9.73
C SER A 317 -25.03 2.87 8.42
N CYS A 318 -24.83 1.72 7.79
CA CYS A 318 -25.66 1.22 6.69
C CYS A 318 -26.64 0.19 7.24
N LEU A 319 -27.94 0.56 7.30
CA LEU A 319 -29.02 -0.30 7.75
C LEU A 319 -29.75 -0.87 6.54
N MET A 320 -29.83 -2.20 6.42
CA MET A 320 -30.33 -2.90 5.23
C MET A 320 -31.43 -3.87 5.59
N GLU A 321 -32.49 -3.87 4.78
CA GLU A 321 -33.51 -4.93 4.75
C GLU A 321 -33.20 -5.86 3.58
N ILE A 322 -32.94 -7.13 3.86
CA ILE A 322 -32.47 -8.12 2.90
C ILE A 322 -33.50 -9.25 2.82
N SER A 323 -33.80 -9.70 1.61
CA SER A 323 -34.68 -10.86 1.42
C SER A 323 -33.98 -12.16 1.84
N ASP A 324 -34.74 -13.22 2.03
CA ASP A 324 -34.30 -14.61 2.20
C ASP A 324 -33.39 -15.13 1.05
N LYS A 325 -33.46 -14.49 -0.13
CA LYS A 325 -32.56 -14.75 -1.28
C LYS A 325 -31.33 -13.83 -1.34
N GLY A 326 -31.00 -13.14 -0.28
CA GLY A 326 -29.84 -12.24 -0.23
C GLY A 326 -29.92 -11.01 -1.14
N THR A 327 -31.15 -10.50 -1.40
CA THR A 327 -31.33 -9.28 -2.21
C THR A 327 -31.69 -8.12 -1.29
N VAL A 328 -30.94 -7.02 -1.38
CA VAL A 328 -31.25 -5.78 -0.63
C VAL A 328 -32.54 -5.19 -1.17
N LYS A 329 -33.57 -5.16 -0.33
CA LYS A 329 -34.87 -4.56 -0.61
C LYS A 329 -34.84 -3.05 -0.34
N LYS A 330 -34.23 -2.68 0.78
CA LYS A 330 -34.14 -1.30 1.25
C LYS A 330 -32.85 -1.09 2.02
N TYR A 331 -32.28 0.10 1.91
CA TYR A 331 -31.14 0.51 2.73
C TYR A 331 -31.23 1.98 3.11
N LYS A 332 -30.61 2.33 4.25
CA LYS A 332 -30.51 3.69 4.78
C LYS A 332 -29.15 3.91 5.39
N PHE A 333 -28.52 5.03 5.04
CA PHE A 333 -27.32 5.52 5.73
C PHE A 333 -27.71 6.56 6.79
N ALA A 334 -27.12 6.47 7.96
CA ALA A 334 -27.34 7.41 9.05
C ALA A 334 -26.12 7.58 9.92
N LYS A 335 -25.92 8.77 10.47
CA LYS A 335 -25.02 8.97 11.61
C LYS A 335 -25.71 8.41 12.84
N THR A 336 -25.00 7.56 13.58
CA THR A 336 -25.57 6.79 14.70
C THR A 336 -24.71 6.91 15.95
N VAL A 337 -25.27 6.58 17.08
CA VAL A 337 -24.54 6.24 18.30
C VAL A 337 -24.80 4.76 18.59
N ILE A 338 -23.72 4.02 18.82
CA ILE A 338 -23.77 2.58 19.05
C ILE A 338 -23.01 2.22 20.33
N ARG A 339 -23.29 1.01 20.84
CA ARG A 339 -22.52 0.39 21.93
C ARG A 339 -22.27 -1.08 21.59
N SER A 340 -21.02 -1.42 21.27
CA SER A 340 -20.64 -2.81 21.01
C SER A 340 -20.78 -3.65 22.28
N ARG A 341 -21.38 -4.84 22.17
CA ARG A 341 -21.57 -5.77 23.30
C ARG A 341 -20.31 -6.55 23.61
N VAL A 342 -19.57 -6.94 22.57
CA VAL A 342 -18.37 -7.77 22.70
C VAL A 342 -17.40 -7.45 21.58
N GLN A 343 -16.11 -7.45 21.91
CA GLN A 343 -15.05 -7.57 20.91
C GLN A 343 -14.90 -9.05 20.57
N GLY A 344 -15.44 -9.42 19.42
CA GLY A 344 -15.34 -10.75 18.87
C GLY A 344 -13.94 -11.01 18.29
N VAL A 345 -13.57 -12.30 18.31
CA VAL A 345 -12.32 -12.77 17.71
C VAL A 345 -12.66 -13.84 16.68
N TYR A 346 -12.08 -13.75 15.48
CA TYR A 346 -12.36 -14.70 14.38
C TYR A 346 -12.30 -16.17 14.83
N SER A 347 -11.24 -16.56 15.53
CA SER A 347 -11.09 -17.95 16.02
C SER A 347 -12.17 -18.37 17.02
N GLU A 348 -12.61 -17.45 17.89
CA GLU A 348 -13.70 -17.71 18.84
C GLU A 348 -15.04 -17.88 18.14
N VAL A 349 -15.34 -17.01 17.16
CA VAL A 349 -16.56 -17.08 16.35
C VAL A 349 -16.58 -18.37 15.52
N ASN A 350 -15.46 -18.75 14.91
CA ASN A 350 -15.34 -20.04 14.22
C ASN A 350 -15.64 -21.20 15.16
N SER A 351 -15.12 -21.19 16.40
CA SER A 351 -15.39 -22.24 17.39
C SER A 351 -16.88 -22.31 17.82
N ILE A 352 -17.57 -21.15 17.80
CA ILE A 352 -19.03 -21.14 18.06
C ILE A 352 -19.78 -21.79 16.89
N LEU A 353 -19.42 -21.48 15.66
CA LEU A 353 -20.02 -22.04 14.44
C LEU A 353 -19.78 -23.56 14.34
N ASP A 354 -18.59 -24.02 14.70
CA ASP A 354 -18.21 -25.44 14.68
C ASP A 354 -18.72 -26.24 15.91
N GLY A 355 -19.33 -25.56 16.88
CA GLY A 355 -19.82 -26.18 18.11
C GLY A 355 -18.74 -26.57 19.12
N THR A 356 -17.48 -26.16 18.91
CA THR A 356 -16.32 -26.47 19.77
C THR A 356 -16.05 -25.43 20.86
N ALA A 357 -16.82 -24.34 20.89
CA ALA A 357 -16.66 -23.24 21.85
C ALA A 357 -16.79 -23.71 23.30
N ASN A 358 -15.82 -23.39 24.12
CA ASN A 358 -15.83 -23.67 25.55
C ASN A 358 -16.79 -22.74 26.33
N ALA A 359 -16.98 -23.05 27.63
CA ALA A 359 -17.91 -22.29 28.49
C ALA A 359 -17.52 -20.81 28.64
N GLN A 360 -16.23 -20.48 28.59
CA GLN A 360 -15.73 -19.12 28.71
C GLN A 360 -16.12 -18.30 27.46
N ILE A 361 -15.92 -18.84 26.26
CA ILE A 361 -16.32 -18.22 24.99
C ILE A 361 -17.86 -18.02 24.98
N LYS A 362 -18.64 -19.06 25.30
CA LYS A 362 -20.11 -18.94 25.35
C LYS A 362 -20.59 -17.86 26.33
N ARG A 363 -19.91 -17.70 27.46
CA ARG A 363 -20.20 -16.63 28.44
C ARG A 363 -19.86 -15.24 27.88
N LYS A 364 -18.70 -15.11 27.20
CA LYS A 364 -18.28 -13.85 26.58
C LYS A 364 -19.28 -13.37 25.54
N TYR A 365 -19.82 -14.28 24.72
CA TYR A 365 -20.73 -13.94 23.64
C TYR A 365 -22.22 -14.05 23.99
N LYS A 366 -22.58 -14.25 25.25
CA LYS A 366 -23.96 -14.52 25.70
C LYS A 366 -25.04 -13.59 25.11
N ASP A 367 -24.70 -12.29 24.90
CA ASP A 367 -25.63 -11.26 24.45
C ASP A 367 -25.77 -11.22 22.90
N VAL A 368 -24.93 -11.95 22.18
CA VAL A 368 -24.87 -11.92 20.70
C VAL A 368 -24.70 -13.32 20.08
N ILE A 369 -24.64 -14.36 20.88
CA ILE A 369 -24.36 -15.73 20.42
C ILE A 369 -25.40 -16.22 19.41
N ASP A 370 -26.66 -15.85 19.58
CA ASP A 370 -27.75 -16.22 18.66
C ASP A 370 -27.68 -15.48 17.32
N CYS A 371 -26.95 -14.37 17.25
CA CYS A 371 -26.71 -13.64 16.00
C CYS A 371 -25.74 -14.37 15.07
N ILE A 372 -24.78 -15.11 15.63
CA ILE A 372 -23.66 -15.73 14.87
C ILE A 372 -24.15 -16.76 13.83
N PRO A 373 -25.04 -17.70 14.16
CA PRO A 373 -25.60 -18.61 13.16
C PRO A 373 -26.40 -17.88 12.06
N VAL A 374 -27.12 -16.82 12.42
CA VAL A 374 -27.89 -16.00 11.47
C VAL A 374 -26.97 -15.26 10.51
N MET A 375 -25.84 -14.74 11.01
CA MET A 375 -24.79 -14.13 10.16
C MET A 375 -24.24 -15.14 9.17
N ASN A 376 -23.90 -16.34 9.62
CA ASN A 376 -23.36 -17.38 8.74
C ASN A 376 -24.39 -17.78 7.67
N GLU A 377 -25.66 -17.96 8.05
CA GLU A 377 -26.73 -18.27 7.10
C GLU A 377 -26.83 -17.25 5.98
N LEU A 378 -26.90 -15.96 6.32
CA LEU A 378 -26.93 -14.89 5.32
C LEU A 378 -25.65 -14.87 4.48
N ALA A 379 -24.47 -15.00 5.08
CA ALA A 379 -23.21 -14.98 4.36
C ALA A 379 -23.12 -16.12 3.33
N GLN A 380 -23.55 -17.32 3.67
CA GLN A 380 -23.58 -18.45 2.71
C GLN A 380 -24.50 -18.17 1.51
N ILE A 381 -25.64 -17.52 1.73
CA ILE A 381 -26.56 -17.10 0.64
C ILE A 381 -25.85 -16.10 -0.27
N LEU A 382 -25.10 -15.13 0.31
CA LEU A 382 -24.41 -14.09 -0.44
C LEU A 382 -23.23 -14.66 -1.23
N ILE A 383 -22.42 -15.52 -0.62
CA ILE A 383 -21.29 -16.22 -1.27
C ILE A 383 -21.81 -17.03 -2.46
N LYS A 384 -22.86 -17.81 -2.28
CA LYS A 384 -23.48 -18.57 -3.37
C LYS A 384 -23.92 -17.65 -4.51
N LYS A 385 -24.63 -16.58 -4.18
CA LYS A 385 -25.10 -15.59 -5.17
C LYS A 385 -23.94 -14.92 -5.93
N ARG A 386 -22.82 -14.67 -5.25
CA ARG A 386 -21.60 -14.12 -5.87
C ARG A 386 -20.97 -15.11 -6.83
N LYS A 387 -20.86 -16.39 -6.46
CA LYS A 387 -20.38 -17.48 -7.32
C LYS A 387 -21.26 -17.69 -8.55
N ASP A 388 -22.59 -17.68 -8.35
CA ASP A 388 -23.57 -17.85 -9.44
C ASP A 388 -23.50 -16.72 -10.48
N ARG A 389 -22.99 -15.53 -10.10
CA ARG A 389 -22.73 -14.40 -11.01
C ARG A 389 -21.40 -14.51 -11.75
N GLY A 390 -20.58 -15.55 -11.50
CA GLY A 390 -19.29 -15.73 -12.11
C GLY A 390 -18.16 -14.89 -11.51
N ALA A 391 -18.31 -14.40 -10.27
CA ALA A 391 -17.22 -13.71 -9.59
C ALA A 391 -16.05 -14.68 -9.35
N PRO A 392 -14.81 -14.32 -9.73
CA PRO A 392 -13.65 -15.18 -9.53
C PRO A 392 -13.35 -15.33 -8.03
N ASP A 393 -12.98 -16.53 -7.63
CA ASP A 393 -12.47 -16.82 -6.28
C ASP A 393 -10.95 -16.60 -6.29
N ILE A 394 -10.52 -15.35 -6.04
CA ILE A 394 -9.10 -14.99 -6.01
C ILE A 394 -8.57 -15.31 -4.61
N LYS A 395 -7.92 -16.47 -4.48
CA LYS A 395 -7.20 -16.81 -3.25
C LYS A 395 -5.86 -16.09 -3.24
N SER A 396 -5.73 -15.03 -2.45
CA SER A 396 -4.42 -14.45 -2.15
C SER A 396 -3.77 -15.27 -1.02
N SER A 397 -2.55 -15.75 -1.24
CA SER A 397 -1.76 -16.35 -0.18
C SER A 397 -1.06 -15.24 0.61
N GLU A 398 -1.74 -14.66 1.60
CA GLU A 398 -1.08 -13.80 2.58
C GLU A 398 -0.22 -14.65 3.50
N SER A 399 1.00 -14.18 3.78
CA SER A 399 1.91 -14.83 4.72
C SER A 399 1.92 -14.07 6.04
N LYS A 400 1.84 -14.80 7.16
CA LYS A 400 2.06 -14.26 8.50
C LYS A 400 3.49 -14.58 8.93
N VAL A 401 4.29 -13.55 9.16
CA VAL A 401 5.62 -13.67 9.74
C VAL A 401 5.46 -13.86 11.26
N ILE A 402 6.15 -14.84 11.81
CA ILE A 402 6.18 -15.12 13.26
C ILE A 402 7.57 -14.80 13.75
N CYS A 403 7.67 -13.85 14.67
CA CYS A 403 8.92 -13.47 15.32
C CYS A 403 8.95 -13.98 16.75
N ASP A 404 10.16 -14.23 17.26
CA ASP A 404 10.40 -14.49 18.68
C ASP A 404 10.37 -13.19 19.52
N GLU A 405 10.61 -13.29 20.82
CA GLU A 405 10.63 -12.15 21.76
C GLU A 405 11.71 -11.11 21.42
N ASN A 406 12.74 -11.49 20.65
CA ASN A 406 13.83 -10.62 20.21
C ASN A 406 13.55 -9.99 18.82
N GLY A 407 12.41 -10.33 18.17
CA GLY A 407 12.07 -9.86 16.84
C GLY A 407 12.80 -10.62 15.72
N ILE A 408 13.31 -11.84 15.99
CA ILE A 408 13.90 -12.70 14.97
C ILE A 408 12.77 -13.49 14.31
N CYS A 409 12.72 -13.49 12.99
CA CYS A 409 11.75 -14.29 12.24
C CYS A 409 12.07 -15.79 12.44
N ILE A 410 11.16 -16.51 13.08
CA ILE A 410 11.30 -17.95 13.37
C ILE A 410 10.44 -18.82 12.45
N ASP A 411 9.38 -18.26 11.85
CA ASP A 411 8.50 -19.00 10.95
C ASP A 411 7.72 -18.07 10.02
N ILE A 412 7.29 -18.59 8.86
CA ILE A 412 6.39 -17.90 7.92
C ILE A 412 5.26 -18.86 7.60
N LYS A 413 4.04 -18.52 8.01
CA LYS A 413 2.85 -19.35 7.78
C LYS A 413 1.87 -18.68 6.83
N PRO A 414 1.19 -19.44 5.96
CA PRO A 414 0.08 -18.90 5.20
C PRO A 414 -1.05 -18.50 6.17
N ARG A 415 -1.63 -17.32 5.96
CA ARG A 415 -2.83 -16.90 6.67
C ARG A 415 -4.02 -17.63 6.08
N ILE A 416 -4.61 -18.52 6.85
CA ILE A 416 -5.82 -19.26 6.45
C ILE A 416 -7.02 -18.41 6.88
N GLN A 417 -7.82 -17.99 5.93
CA GLN A 417 -9.09 -17.33 6.21
C GLN A 417 -10.13 -18.37 6.63
N GLY A 418 -10.82 -18.11 7.74
CA GLY A 418 -11.89 -18.94 8.25
C GLY A 418 -13.28 -18.51 7.73
N VAL A 419 -14.33 -19.13 8.26
CA VAL A 419 -15.71 -18.83 7.92
C VAL A 419 -16.09 -17.41 8.39
N SER A 420 -15.64 -17.01 9.57
CA SER A 420 -15.99 -15.72 10.17
C SER A 420 -15.42 -14.53 9.42
N GLU A 421 -14.20 -14.65 8.85
CA GLU A 421 -13.62 -13.62 7.98
C GLU A 421 -14.47 -13.43 6.71
N GLY A 422 -14.93 -14.54 6.12
CA GLY A 422 -15.83 -14.50 4.96
C GLY A 422 -17.19 -13.86 5.27
N ILE A 423 -17.72 -14.03 6.48
CA ILE A 423 -18.96 -13.37 6.92
C ILE A 423 -18.79 -11.85 6.90
N ILE A 424 -17.73 -11.34 7.53
CA ILE A 424 -17.47 -9.89 7.58
C ILE A 424 -17.21 -9.34 6.19
N GLU A 425 -16.42 -10.04 5.35
CA GLU A 425 -16.18 -9.64 3.96
C GLU A 425 -17.50 -9.44 3.19
N GLU A 426 -18.42 -10.41 3.22
CA GLU A 426 -19.69 -10.31 2.49
C GLU A 426 -20.56 -9.15 2.98
N PHE A 427 -20.59 -8.88 4.28
CA PHE A 427 -21.37 -7.77 4.84
C PHE A 427 -20.79 -6.41 4.50
N MET A 428 -19.46 -6.29 4.52
CA MET A 428 -18.78 -5.09 4.06
C MET A 428 -19.00 -4.84 2.56
N LEU A 429 -18.94 -5.88 1.73
CA LEU A 429 -19.25 -5.78 0.30
C LEU A 429 -20.70 -5.30 0.07
N MET A 430 -21.66 -5.76 0.87
CA MET A 430 -23.05 -5.28 0.77
C MET A 430 -23.18 -3.80 1.12
N ALA A 431 -22.55 -3.35 2.20
CA ALA A 431 -22.57 -1.95 2.61
C ALA A 431 -21.88 -1.06 1.57
N ASN A 432 -20.71 -1.47 1.07
CA ASN A 432 -19.94 -0.77 0.03
C ASN A 432 -20.74 -0.65 -1.29
N ASN A 433 -21.37 -1.74 -1.74
CA ASN A 433 -22.23 -1.72 -2.92
C ASN A 433 -23.45 -0.80 -2.74
N SER A 434 -24.00 -0.74 -1.52
CA SER A 434 -25.10 0.16 -1.21
C SER A 434 -24.67 1.63 -1.23
N ALA A 435 -23.47 1.94 -0.71
CA ALA A 435 -22.89 3.27 -0.76
C ALA A 435 -22.59 3.71 -2.21
N ALA A 436 -21.99 2.83 -3.01
CA ALA A 436 -21.72 3.09 -4.43
C ALA A 436 -23.03 3.42 -5.20
N LYS A 437 -24.10 2.66 -4.94
CA LYS A 437 -25.43 2.94 -5.54
C LYS A 437 -26.00 4.32 -5.14
N VAL A 438 -25.72 4.79 -3.92
CA VAL A 438 -26.11 6.16 -3.50
C VAL A 438 -25.35 7.19 -4.31
N GLY A 439 -24.03 7.02 -4.45
CA GLY A 439 -23.18 7.91 -5.25
C GLY A 439 -23.67 8.01 -6.69
N MET A 440 -23.89 6.86 -7.34
CA MET A 440 -24.40 6.78 -8.71
C MET A 440 -25.78 7.41 -8.87
N LYS A 441 -26.72 7.07 -7.97
CA LYS A 441 -28.10 7.57 -8.06
C LYS A 441 -28.22 9.07 -7.81
N LYS A 442 -27.35 9.63 -6.99
CA LYS A 442 -27.33 11.06 -6.66
C LYS A 442 -26.38 11.87 -7.56
N GLU A 443 -25.65 11.23 -8.48
CA GLU A 443 -24.69 11.86 -9.40
C GLU A 443 -23.68 12.76 -8.67
N ILE A 444 -23.25 12.34 -7.47
CA ILE A 444 -22.26 13.07 -6.68
C ILE A 444 -20.85 12.55 -6.99
N PRO A 445 -19.81 13.38 -6.87
CA PRO A 445 -18.43 12.91 -6.92
C PRO A 445 -18.21 11.82 -5.86
N PHE A 446 -17.79 10.65 -6.30
CA PHE A 446 -17.62 9.48 -5.43
C PHE A 446 -16.45 8.63 -5.92
N VAL A 447 -15.64 8.10 -5.00
CA VAL A 447 -14.53 7.22 -5.35
C VAL A 447 -15.03 5.78 -5.43
N TYR A 448 -14.95 5.18 -6.62
CA TYR A 448 -15.33 3.79 -6.85
C TYR A 448 -14.07 2.93 -6.96
N ARG A 449 -13.96 1.88 -6.13
CA ARG A 449 -12.93 0.87 -6.28
C ARG A 449 -13.44 -0.22 -7.21
N VAL A 450 -12.84 -0.33 -8.38
CA VAL A 450 -13.20 -1.32 -9.41
C VAL A 450 -12.07 -2.33 -9.56
N HIS A 451 -12.41 -3.60 -9.74
CA HIS A 451 -11.47 -4.62 -10.14
C HIS A 451 -11.83 -5.03 -11.57
N GLU A 452 -10.96 -4.66 -12.50
CA GLU A 452 -11.08 -5.15 -13.87
C GLU A 452 -10.55 -6.59 -13.95
N LEU A 453 -11.30 -7.45 -14.62
CA LEU A 453 -10.82 -8.80 -14.93
C LEU A 453 -9.69 -8.66 -15.94
N SER A 454 -8.46 -8.95 -15.51
CA SER A 454 -7.35 -9.08 -16.45
C SER A 454 -7.63 -10.24 -17.39
N LEU A 455 -7.38 -10.04 -18.70
CA LEU A 455 -7.50 -11.09 -19.73
C LEU A 455 -6.71 -12.37 -19.38
N ILE A 456 -5.66 -12.26 -18.59
CA ILE A 456 -4.89 -13.40 -18.05
C ILE A 456 -5.76 -14.29 -17.15
N HIS A 457 -6.64 -13.69 -16.34
CA HIS A 457 -7.56 -14.44 -15.46
C HIS A 457 -8.72 -15.09 -16.25
N ILE A 458 -9.02 -14.58 -17.45
CA ILE A 458 -10.08 -15.10 -18.31
C ILE A 458 -9.54 -16.19 -19.24
N SER A 459 -8.29 -16.05 -19.73
CA SER A 459 -7.72 -16.94 -20.76
C SER A 459 -6.86 -18.09 -20.24
N GLU A 460 -6.45 -18.12 -18.96
CA GLU A 460 -5.60 -19.17 -18.38
C GLU A 460 -6.16 -19.91 -17.14
N PRO A 461 -7.44 -20.25 -17.04
CA PRO A 461 -7.90 -21.13 -15.95
C PRO A 461 -7.38 -22.57 -16.11
N THR A 462 -6.82 -22.92 -17.27
CA THR A 462 -6.43 -24.30 -17.63
C THR A 462 -4.94 -24.59 -17.53
N ARG A 463 -4.07 -23.58 -17.44
CA ARG A 463 -2.61 -23.80 -17.45
C ARG A 463 -2.05 -24.28 -16.10
N HIS A 464 -2.70 -23.97 -14.98
CA HIS A 464 -2.31 -24.49 -13.67
C HIS A 464 -2.83 -25.90 -13.37
N ALA A 465 -3.75 -26.41 -14.17
CA ALA A 465 -4.27 -27.78 -14.02
C ALA A 465 -3.46 -28.85 -14.79
N GLN A 466 -2.44 -28.47 -15.56
CA GLN A 466 -1.61 -29.40 -16.36
C GLN A 466 -0.17 -29.54 -15.83
N ILE A 467 0.17 -28.97 -14.69
CA ILE A 467 1.46 -29.20 -14.01
C ILE A 467 1.16 -29.74 -12.60
N SER A 468 0.75 -30.98 -12.54
CA SER A 468 0.80 -31.83 -11.36
C SER A 468 1.30 -33.22 -11.80
#